data_f13a656f318655e69f75094c67506ea6
#
_entry.id   f13a656f318655e69f75094c67506ea6
#
_cell.length_a   1.000
_cell.length_b   1.000
_cell.length_c   1.000
_cell.angle_alpha   90.00
_cell.angle_beta   90.00
_cell.angle_gamma   90.00
#
_symmetry.space_group_name_H-M   'P 1'
#
loop_
_entity.id
_entity.type
_entity.pdbx_description
1 polymer ?
#
loop_
_entity_poly.entity_id
_entity_poly.type
_entity_poly.pdbx_seq_one_letter_code
_entity_poly.pdbx_strand_id
1 'polypeptide(L)'
;MYANWRWQYHLQKCVKAVCTFLVDYYLRSVIILPLCESNREWILDMSKRDYYEVLGLSKSASKDEIKKAYRKLSKQYHPDINKADDAADKFKEIKEAYEVLSDEQKKAHYDQFGHTDPNQGFGGQDFGGFGGFEDIFSSFFGGGGRRRDPNAPRQGADLQYTMTLSFEEAAFGKDTEIEIPREEDCDTCKGSGAKPGTKVENCSHCHGTGQLNVEQNTAFGRIVNRRACHHCQGTGKIIPNKCSTCGGDGKVQKRKKIQVKVPAGIDDGQQLRVTGQGEPGINGGPAGDLYVVFHVRSHEFFERDGDDIYCEMPVTFTQAALGDEIEVPTLHGKVKLKIPAGTQTSTRFRLKGKGVPNVRGYGQGDQHVVVLVVTPKKLTEKQKDLLREFSDISGQGVDEQDDGFFSKVKRAFKDR
;
A
#
# COMPACT_ATOMS: atom_id res chain seq x y z
N MET A 1 -23.99 -5.42 -21.67
CA MET A 1 -23.66 -4.47 -20.59
C MET A 1 -24.90 -4.02 -19.80
N TYR A 2 -25.77 -4.93 -19.36
CA TYR A 2 -27.00 -4.54 -18.61
C TYR A 2 -27.41 -5.57 -17.53
N ALA A 3 -26.50 -6.42 -17.03
CA ALA A 3 -26.84 -7.48 -16.06
C ALA A 3 -26.31 -7.27 -14.63
N ASN A 4 -25.38 -6.35 -14.38
CA ASN A 4 -24.73 -6.22 -13.05
C ASN A 4 -25.32 -5.16 -12.11
N TRP A 5 -26.29 -4.35 -12.55
CA TRP A 5 -26.89 -3.30 -11.68
C TRP A 5 -28.09 -3.79 -10.85
N ARG A 6 -28.66 -4.95 -11.16
CA ARG A 6 -29.85 -5.45 -10.47
C ARG A 6 -29.55 -6.24 -9.18
N TRP A 7 -28.33 -6.74 -9.02
CA TRP A 7 -27.93 -7.50 -7.84
C TRP A 7 -27.46 -6.64 -6.65
N GLN A 8 -26.86 -5.50 -6.90
CA GLN A 8 -26.44 -4.59 -5.82
C GLN A 8 -27.64 -3.86 -5.16
N TYR A 9 -28.71 -3.62 -5.87
CA TYR A 9 -29.90 -2.96 -5.32
C TYR A 9 -30.75 -3.87 -4.42
N HIS A 10 -30.71 -5.18 -4.62
CA HIS A 10 -31.41 -6.15 -3.77
C HIS A 10 -30.67 -6.47 -2.47
N LEU A 11 -29.35 -6.45 -2.45
CA LEU A 11 -28.55 -6.66 -1.24
C LEU A 11 -28.64 -5.50 -0.24
N GLN A 12 -28.73 -4.26 -0.73
CA GLN A 12 -28.90 -3.09 0.16
C GLN A 12 -30.30 -3.01 0.80
N LYS A 13 -31.33 -3.55 0.17
CA LYS A 13 -32.68 -3.61 0.76
C LYS A 13 -32.83 -4.72 1.80
N CYS A 14 -32.16 -5.87 1.63
CA CYS A 14 -32.20 -6.95 2.62
C CYS A 14 -31.43 -6.59 3.92
N VAL A 15 -30.31 -5.88 3.83
CA VAL A 15 -29.54 -5.49 5.02
C VAL A 15 -30.28 -4.42 5.86
N LYS A 16 -31.04 -3.51 5.23
CA LYS A 16 -31.86 -2.55 5.97
C LYS A 16 -33.10 -3.16 6.62
N ALA A 17 -33.70 -4.19 6.03
CA ALA A 17 -34.88 -4.86 6.59
C ALA A 17 -34.51 -5.75 7.80
N VAL A 18 -33.33 -6.36 7.81
CA VAL A 18 -32.87 -7.22 8.93
C VAL A 18 -32.42 -6.40 10.13
N CYS A 19 -31.79 -5.22 9.91
CA CYS A 19 -31.42 -4.32 11.01
C CYS A 19 -32.62 -3.69 11.71
N THR A 20 -33.70 -3.35 11.00
CA THR A 20 -34.91 -2.78 11.62
C THR A 20 -35.71 -3.82 12.43
N PHE A 21 -35.68 -5.10 12.02
CA PHE A 21 -36.37 -6.17 12.77
C PHE A 21 -35.63 -6.58 14.04
N LEU A 22 -34.30 -6.48 14.09
CA LEU A 22 -33.50 -6.81 15.29
C LEU A 22 -33.55 -5.69 16.34
N VAL A 23 -33.72 -4.45 15.96
CA VAL A 23 -33.84 -3.32 16.91
C VAL A 23 -35.21 -3.30 17.59
N ASP A 24 -36.29 -3.67 16.87
CA ASP A 24 -37.64 -3.74 17.47
C ASP A 24 -37.85 -4.97 18.37
N TYR A 25 -37.09 -6.05 18.15
CA TYR A 25 -37.14 -7.24 19.03
C TYR A 25 -36.36 -7.02 20.34
N TYR A 26 -35.31 -6.18 20.32
CA TYR A 26 -34.53 -5.86 21.53
C TYR A 26 -35.19 -4.81 22.44
N LEU A 27 -36.05 -3.94 21.90
CA LEU A 27 -36.72 -2.89 22.67
C LEU A 27 -38.01 -3.34 23.36
N ARG A 28 -38.57 -4.55 23.04
CA ARG A 28 -39.77 -5.09 23.67
C ARG A 28 -39.54 -6.10 24.80
N SER A 29 -38.27 -6.47 25.07
CA SER A 29 -37.94 -7.47 26.12
C SER A 29 -37.32 -6.86 27.39
N VAL A 30 -37.32 -5.55 27.57
CA VAL A 30 -36.81 -4.91 28.78
C VAL A 30 -37.94 -4.20 29.53
N ILE A 31 -38.88 -5.00 30.01
CA ILE A 31 -39.72 -4.61 31.15
C ILE A 31 -39.81 -5.83 32.08
N ILE A 32 -39.47 -5.61 33.36
CA ILE A 32 -39.55 -6.51 34.53
C ILE A 32 -38.27 -7.27 34.85
N LEU A 33 -37.46 -6.71 35.75
CA LEU A 33 -37.19 -7.27 37.09
C LEU A 33 -36.27 -6.32 37.86
N PRO A 34 -36.62 -5.93 39.11
CA PRO A 34 -35.72 -5.27 40.03
C PRO A 34 -34.92 -6.33 40.80
N LEU A 35 -33.72 -6.00 41.22
CA LEU A 35 -32.79 -6.76 42.06
C LEU A 35 -31.49 -7.16 41.35
N CYS A 36 -30.56 -6.23 41.32
CA CYS A 36 -29.17 -6.53 41.64
C CYS A 36 -28.42 -5.20 41.95
N GLU A 37 -28.41 -4.84 43.20
CA GLU A 37 -27.49 -3.85 43.79
C GLU A 37 -26.09 -4.49 43.93
N SER A 38 -25.37 -4.75 42.84
CA SER A 38 -23.96 -5.14 42.96
C SER A 38 -23.13 -4.96 41.69
N ASN A 39 -23.51 -4.02 40.81
CA ASN A 39 -22.67 -3.73 39.61
C ASN A 39 -22.49 -2.20 39.41
N ARG A 40 -22.26 -1.48 40.52
CA ARG A 40 -21.85 -0.06 40.46
C ARG A 40 -20.33 0.16 40.40
N GLU A 41 -19.54 -0.92 40.35
CA GLU A 41 -18.06 -0.82 40.36
C GLU A 41 -17.39 -0.93 38.98
N TRP A 42 -18.14 -1.11 37.87
CA TRP A 42 -17.53 -1.30 36.53
C TRP A 42 -17.57 -0.05 35.62
N ILE A 43 -18.04 1.11 36.11
CA ILE A 43 -18.12 2.35 35.29
C ILE A 43 -17.16 3.44 35.77
N LEU A 44 -16.32 3.16 36.74
CA LEU A 44 -15.41 4.16 37.34
C LEU A 44 -13.96 3.75 37.32
N ASP A 45 -13.41 3.33 36.15
CA ASP A 45 -11.95 3.32 36.03
C ASP A 45 -11.46 3.46 34.57
N MET A 46 -11.83 4.56 33.92
CA MET A 46 -11.12 5.08 32.76
C MET A 46 -10.23 6.29 33.13
N SER A 47 -9.93 6.52 34.40
CA SER A 47 -8.88 7.45 34.81
C SER A 47 -7.54 6.72 34.71
N LYS A 48 -6.62 7.22 33.85
CA LYS A 48 -5.24 6.73 33.81
C LYS A 48 -4.64 6.73 35.19
N ARG A 49 -3.99 5.64 35.62
CA ARG A 49 -3.31 5.52 36.90
C ARG A 49 -2.20 6.56 37.03
N ASP A 50 -1.96 7.06 38.24
CA ASP A 50 -0.86 7.99 38.53
C ASP A 50 0.49 7.35 38.12
N TYR A 51 1.31 8.05 37.35
CA TYR A 51 2.60 7.55 36.87
C TYR A 51 3.55 7.17 37.99
N TYR A 52 3.46 7.81 39.14
CA TYR A 52 4.24 7.40 40.32
C TYR A 52 3.75 6.07 40.89
N GLU A 53 2.44 5.83 40.90
CA GLU A 53 1.86 4.55 41.31
C GLU A 53 2.24 3.42 40.34
N VAL A 54 2.21 3.69 39.03
CA VAL A 54 2.62 2.73 37.99
C VAL A 54 4.07 2.27 38.19
N LEU A 55 4.97 3.18 38.59
CA LEU A 55 6.37 2.85 38.90
C LEU A 55 6.58 2.38 40.34
N GLY A 56 5.56 2.44 41.20
CA GLY A 56 5.65 2.08 42.63
C GLY A 56 6.54 3.03 43.43
N LEU A 57 6.51 4.33 43.11
CA LEU A 57 7.34 5.38 43.70
C LEU A 57 6.49 6.46 44.37
N SER A 58 7.09 7.24 45.28
CA SER A 58 6.50 8.44 45.82
C SER A 58 6.71 9.65 44.91
N LYS A 59 5.87 10.69 45.01
CA LYS A 59 5.99 11.93 44.23
C LYS A 59 7.33 12.68 44.47
N SER A 60 8.03 12.37 45.57
CA SER A 60 9.35 12.92 45.91
C SER A 60 10.53 12.12 45.36
N ALA A 61 10.26 11.10 44.53
CA ALA A 61 11.30 10.22 43.99
C ALA A 61 12.32 10.97 43.14
N SER A 62 13.61 10.63 43.33
CA SER A 62 14.73 11.16 42.57
C SER A 62 14.79 10.51 41.18
N LYS A 63 15.49 11.16 40.25
CA LYS A 63 15.70 10.68 38.88
C LYS A 63 16.34 9.29 38.82
N ASP A 64 17.24 9.00 39.75
CA ASP A 64 17.90 7.69 39.82
C ASP A 64 16.97 6.58 40.32
N GLU A 65 16.05 6.90 41.23
CA GLU A 65 15.03 5.98 41.72
C GLU A 65 14.02 5.66 40.61
N ILE A 66 13.57 6.65 39.85
CA ILE A 66 12.70 6.49 38.68
C ILE A 66 13.34 5.56 37.67
N LYS A 67 14.62 5.78 37.33
CA LYS A 67 15.38 4.95 36.41
C LYS A 67 15.55 3.51 36.90
N LYS A 68 15.79 3.33 38.21
CA LYS A 68 15.97 2.00 38.83
C LYS A 68 14.65 1.23 38.85
N ALA A 69 13.54 1.88 39.19
CA ALA A 69 12.20 1.28 39.16
C ALA A 69 11.81 0.86 37.76
N TYR A 70 12.00 1.73 36.76
CA TYR A 70 11.74 1.42 35.36
C TYR A 70 12.53 0.18 34.90
N ARG A 71 13.84 0.10 35.17
CA ARG A 71 14.65 -1.05 34.76
C ARG A 71 14.17 -2.37 35.39
N LYS A 72 13.72 -2.32 36.63
CA LYS A 72 13.20 -3.49 37.35
C LYS A 72 11.88 -3.95 36.76
N LEU A 73 10.92 -3.04 36.56
CA LEU A 73 9.59 -3.33 36.06
C LEU A 73 9.61 -3.70 34.57
N SER A 74 10.38 -3.00 33.75
CA SER A 74 10.59 -3.32 32.33
C SER A 74 11.09 -4.74 32.12
N LYS A 75 12.02 -5.21 32.97
CA LYS A 75 12.53 -6.60 32.90
C LYS A 75 11.48 -7.61 33.33
N GLN A 76 10.63 -7.25 34.30
CA GLN A 76 9.60 -8.13 34.85
C GLN A 76 8.39 -8.29 33.88
N TYR A 77 8.03 -7.25 33.15
CA TYR A 77 6.86 -7.21 32.25
C TYR A 77 7.25 -7.19 30.79
N HIS A 78 8.50 -7.54 30.45
CA HIS A 78 8.93 -7.62 29.06
C HIS A 78 8.15 -8.72 28.30
N PRO A 79 7.58 -8.45 27.11
CA PRO A 79 6.74 -9.39 26.38
C PRO A 79 7.49 -10.69 25.99
N ASP A 80 8.82 -10.65 25.86
CA ASP A 80 9.61 -11.83 25.56
C ASP A 80 9.84 -12.74 26.79
N ILE A 81 9.73 -12.18 28.00
CA ILE A 81 10.00 -12.89 29.25
C ILE A 81 8.68 -13.28 29.95
N ASN A 82 7.71 -12.39 29.95
CA ASN A 82 6.41 -12.56 30.60
C ASN A 82 5.30 -12.72 29.55
N LYS A 83 4.68 -13.90 29.52
CA LYS A 83 3.61 -14.25 28.56
C LYS A 83 2.20 -14.10 29.16
N ALA A 84 2.04 -13.41 30.30
CA ALA A 84 0.73 -13.13 30.84
C ALA A 84 -0.03 -12.14 29.96
N ASP A 85 -1.34 -12.33 29.81
CA ASP A 85 -2.19 -11.53 28.91
C ASP A 85 -2.16 -10.02 29.21
N ASP A 86 -1.90 -9.63 30.45
CA ASP A 86 -1.80 -8.25 30.92
C ASP A 86 -0.37 -7.65 30.89
N ALA A 87 0.65 -8.46 30.56
CA ALA A 87 2.05 -8.04 30.59
C ALA A 87 2.37 -6.95 29.57
N ALA A 88 1.80 -7.06 28.38
CA ALA A 88 2.00 -6.08 27.31
C ALA A 88 1.41 -4.71 27.65
N ASP A 89 0.24 -4.67 28.28
CA ASP A 89 -0.41 -3.42 28.66
C ASP A 89 0.29 -2.77 29.85
N LYS A 90 0.68 -3.53 30.86
CA LYS A 90 1.51 -3.06 31.98
C LYS A 90 2.87 -2.53 31.49
N PHE A 91 3.48 -3.19 30.52
CA PHE A 91 4.74 -2.70 29.94
C PHE A 91 4.59 -1.35 29.24
N LYS A 92 3.48 -1.14 28.54
CA LYS A 92 3.15 0.15 27.90
C LYS A 92 2.96 1.26 28.95
N GLU A 93 2.19 0.99 30.00
CA GLU A 93 2.01 1.94 31.10
C GLU A 93 3.32 2.32 31.80
N ILE A 94 4.18 1.33 32.08
CA ILE A 94 5.50 1.53 32.69
C ILE A 94 6.41 2.38 31.79
N LYS A 95 6.36 2.16 30.47
CA LYS A 95 7.13 2.93 29.49
C LYS A 95 6.63 4.37 29.42
N GLU A 96 5.32 4.59 29.37
CA GLU A 96 4.72 5.92 29.34
C GLU A 96 5.05 6.69 30.64
N ALA A 97 4.92 6.07 31.80
CA ALA A 97 5.27 6.67 33.08
C ALA A 97 6.74 7.09 33.17
N TYR A 98 7.65 6.24 32.69
CA TYR A 98 9.08 6.57 32.67
C TYR A 98 9.39 7.71 31.71
N GLU A 99 8.78 7.76 30.52
CA GLU A 99 9.00 8.80 29.53
C GLU A 99 8.61 10.19 30.04
N VAL A 100 7.53 10.27 30.82
CA VAL A 100 7.09 11.52 31.45
C VAL A 100 7.96 11.88 32.66
N LEU A 101 8.24 10.95 33.54
CA LEU A 101 8.93 11.22 34.81
C LEU A 101 10.46 11.31 34.71
N SER A 102 11.07 10.83 33.63
CA SER A 102 12.54 10.88 33.43
C SER A 102 13.05 12.26 33.00
N ASP A 103 12.19 13.07 32.41
CA ASP A 103 12.50 14.43 31.94
C ASP A 103 12.01 15.45 32.97
N GLU A 104 12.89 16.35 33.40
CA GLU A 104 12.56 17.34 34.43
C GLU A 104 11.42 18.28 34.03
N GLN A 105 11.35 18.63 32.75
CA GLN A 105 10.30 19.55 32.27
C GLN A 105 8.96 18.83 32.18
N LYS A 106 8.94 17.59 31.69
CA LYS A 106 7.75 16.75 31.62
C LYS A 106 7.24 16.40 33.02
N LYS A 107 8.15 16.07 33.93
CA LYS A 107 7.85 15.79 35.33
C LYS A 107 7.22 17.01 36.00
N ALA A 108 7.81 18.21 35.88
CA ALA A 108 7.28 19.45 36.49
C ALA A 108 5.88 19.78 35.97
N HIS A 109 5.62 19.56 34.67
CA HIS A 109 4.30 19.75 34.10
C HIS A 109 3.29 18.72 34.61
N TYR A 110 3.68 17.45 34.67
CA TYR A 110 2.84 16.39 35.21
C TYR A 110 2.52 16.62 36.72
N ASP A 111 3.49 17.09 37.49
CA ASP A 111 3.31 17.40 38.91
C ASP A 111 2.34 18.58 39.14
N GLN A 112 2.23 19.52 38.18
CA GLN A 112 1.31 20.67 38.25
C GLN A 112 -0.09 20.38 37.74
N PHE A 113 -0.22 19.63 36.64
CA PHE A 113 -1.47 19.50 35.87
C PHE A 113 -2.02 18.06 35.85
N GLY A 114 -1.27 17.07 36.37
CA GLY A 114 -1.67 15.67 36.36
C GLY A 114 -1.83 15.10 34.93
N HIS A 115 -2.69 14.09 34.80
CA HIS A 115 -3.15 13.59 33.51
C HIS A 115 -4.16 14.59 32.90
N THR A 116 -3.69 15.67 32.31
CA THR A 116 -4.59 16.55 31.55
C THR A 116 -4.90 15.86 30.24
N ASP A 117 -6.14 15.41 30.08
CA ASP A 117 -6.65 14.92 28.82
C ASP A 117 -6.53 16.03 27.76
N PRO A 118 -5.79 15.81 26.66
CA PRO A 118 -5.72 16.80 25.58
C PRO A 118 -7.09 17.06 24.93
N ASN A 119 -8.12 16.33 25.33
CA ASN A 119 -9.45 16.31 24.71
C ASN A 119 -10.44 17.31 25.34
N GLN A 120 -10.06 18.07 26.37
CA GLN A 120 -10.97 19.04 27.00
C GLN A 120 -10.87 20.47 26.48
N GLY A 121 -10.06 20.73 25.44
CA GLY A 121 -9.83 22.10 24.94
C GLY A 121 -9.84 22.35 23.44
N PHE A 122 -9.87 21.35 22.57
CA PHE A 122 -9.91 21.60 21.11
C PHE A 122 -10.68 20.50 20.38
N GLY A 123 -11.72 20.92 19.68
CA GLY A 123 -12.74 20.10 19.01
C GLY A 123 -12.22 18.91 18.20
N GLY A 124 -12.89 17.82 18.45
CA GLY A 124 -12.94 16.53 17.82
C GLY A 124 -12.23 16.31 16.49
N GLN A 125 -11.21 15.47 16.52
CA GLN A 125 -10.88 14.60 15.42
C GLN A 125 -10.18 13.35 15.96
N ASP A 126 -10.78 12.22 15.66
CA ASP A 126 -10.38 10.85 15.97
C ASP A 126 -8.91 10.59 15.54
N PHE A 127 -7.99 10.45 16.52
CA PHE A 127 -6.62 10.02 16.31
C PHE A 127 -6.34 8.77 17.15
N GLY A 128 -6.91 7.66 16.70
CA GLY A 128 -6.49 6.32 17.13
C GLY A 128 -5.20 5.93 16.43
N GLY A 129 -4.04 6.11 17.10
CA GLY A 129 -2.77 5.68 16.53
C GLY A 129 -1.58 5.94 17.45
N PHE A 130 -0.83 4.92 17.70
CA PHE A 130 0.29 4.68 18.62
C PHE A 130 1.50 5.67 18.56
N GLY A 131 1.40 6.83 17.91
CA GLY A 131 2.50 7.81 17.77
C GLY A 131 2.14 9.26 18.18
N GLY A 132 0.92 9.53 18.59
CA GLY A 132 0.39 10.90 18.68
C GLY A 132 0.90 11.78 19.82
N PHE A 133 1.48 11.23 20.89
CA PHE A 133 1.90 12.03 22.05
C PHE A 133 3.22 12.76 21.81
N GLU A 134 4.14 12.14 21.11
CA GLU A 134 5.45 12.74 20.80
C GLU A 134 5.31 13.88 19.78
N ASP A 135 4.42 13.74 18.81
CA ASP A 135 4.14 14.77 17.80
C ASP A 135 3.35 15.96 18.39
N ILE A 136 2.40 15.72 19.30
CA ILE A 136 1.64 16.79 19.94
C ILE A 136 2.52 17.52 20.98
N PHE A 137 3.33 16.79 21.71
CA PHE A 137 4.24 17.35 22.69
C PHE A 137 5.39 18.11 22.03
N SER A 138 5.97 17.59 20.95
CA SER A 138 6.99 18.29 20.16
C SER A 138 6.43 19.53 19.48
N SER A 139 5.16 19.53 19.13
CA SER A 139 4.45 20.71 18.57
C SER A 139 4.19 21.79 19.62
N PHE A 140 3.97 21.42 20.87
CA PHE A 140 3.61 22.35 21.95
C PHE A 140 4.81 22.82 22.78
N PHE A 141 5.77 21.91 23.06
CA PHE A 141 6.96 22.21 23.87
C PHE A 141 8.27 22.25 23.09
N GLY A 142 8.32 21.64 21.93
CA GLY A 142 9.45 21.78 21.02
C GLY A 142 9.48 23.16 20.37
N GLY A 143 9.48 24.22 21.17
CA GLY A 143 9.53 25.63 20.75
C GLY A 143 10.72 26.03 19.87
N GLY A 144 11.13 25.13 19.00
CA GLY A 144 12.16 25.27 18.00
C GLY A 144 11.78 24.63 16.68
N GLY A 145 10.49 24.53 16.31
CA GLY A 145 10.14 24.26 14.94
C GLY A 145 10.92 25.24 14.09
N ARG A 146 12.00 24.79 13.42
CA ARG A 146 12.77 25.58 12.45
C ARG A 146 11.74 26.32 11.63
N ARG A 147 11.64 27.63 11.84
CA ARG A 147 10.77 28.53 11.06
C ARG A 147 11.05 28.20 9.61
N ARG A 148 10.17 27.41 8.97
CA ARG A 148 10.29 27.14 7.54
C ARG A 148 10.18 28.49 6.86
N ASP A 149 11.30 28.97 6.36
CA ASP A 149 11.33 30.18 5.56
C ASP A 149 10.44 29.92 4.34
N PRO A 150 9.38 30.74 4.11
CA PRO A 150 8.53 30.57 2.93
C PRO A 150 9.32 30.64 1.62
N ASN A 151 10.46 31.33 1.61
CA ASN A 151 11.34 31.49 0.47
C ASN A 151 12.47 30.43 0.41
N ALA A 152 12.52 29.49 1.35
CA ALA A 152 13.52 28.41 1.29
C ALA A 152 13.36 27.58 0.01
N PRO A 153 14.46 27.11 -0.59
CA PRO A 153 14.43 26.20 -1.72
C PRO A 153 13.62 24.94 -1.35
N ARG A 154 12.70 24.56 -2.21
CA ARG A 154 11.87 23.36 -2.04
C ARG A 154 12.00 22.47 -3.25
N GLN A 155 12.10 21.17 -3.00
CA GLN A 155 12.06 20.17 -4.06
C GLN A 155 10.71 20.23 -4.80
N GLY A 156 10.75 20.05 -6.12
CA GLY A 156 9.56 19.92 -6.96
C GLY A 156 8.76 18.68 -6.60
N ALA A 157 7.52 18.64 -7.04
CA ALA A 157 6.66 17.47 -6.87
C ALA A 157 7.18 16.31 -7.73
N ASP A 158 7.02 15.10 -7.20
CA ASP A 158 7.30 13.90 -7.95
C ASP A 158 6.13 13.61 -8.91
N LEU A 159 6.45 13.08 -10.08
CA LEU A 159 5.49 12.70 -11.10
C LEU A 159 5.37 11.18 -11.18
N GLN A 160 4.18 10.70 -11.47
CA GLN A 160 3.92 9.30 -11.73
C GLN A 160 3.38 9.12 -13.16
N TYR A 161 3.96 8.18 -13.89
CA TYR A 161 3.54 7.81 -15.22
C TYR A 161 3.30 6.30 -15.31
N THR A 162 2.13 5.88 -15.78
CA THR A 162 1.83 4.46 -15.98
C THR A 162 2.12 4.06 -17.41
N MET A 163 2.99 3.06 -17.59
CA MET A 163 3.35 2.51 -18.88
C MET A 163 2.83 1.08 -19.02
N THR A 164 2.10 0.81 -20.09
CA THR A 164 1.64 -0.54 -20.40
C THR A 164 2.64 -1.22 -21.33
N LEU A 165 3.10 -2.39 -20.94
CA LEU A 165 4.04 -3.24 -21.69
C LEU A 165 3.34 -4.50 -22.18
N SER A 166 3.80 -5.06 -23.32
CA SER A 166 3.49 -6.44 -23.67
C SER A 166 4.28 -7.40 -22.77
N PHE A 167 3.88 -8.65 -22.75
CA PHE A 167 4.56 -9.69 -21.97
C PHE A 167 6.02 -9.86 -22.40
N GLU A 168 6.28 -9.85 -23.71
CA GLU A 168 7.62 -9.97 -24.29
C GLU A 168 8.48 -8.74 -24.00
N GLU A 169 7.88 -7.54 -24.06
CA GLU A 169 8.59 -6.30 -23.70
C GLU A 169 9.01 -6.28 -22.23
N ALA A 170 8.16 -6.83 -21.35
CA ALA A 170 8.49 -6.97 -19.94
C ALA A 170 9.58 -8.04 -19.71
N ALA A 171 9.53 -9.15 -20.45
CA ALA A 171 10.49 -10.23 -20.32
C ALA A 171 11.89 -9.83 -20.84
N PHE A 172 11.98 -9.19 -22.00
CA PHE A 172 13.26 -8.86 -22.65
C PHE A 172 13.77 -7.46 -22.33
N GLY A 173 12.94 -6.61 -21.77
CA GLY A 173 13.23 -5.20 -21.61
C GLY A 173 13.05 -4.40 -22.89
N LYS A 174 12.98 -3.09 -22.76
CA LYS A 174 12.78 -2.18 -23.88
C LYS A 174 13.36 -0.80 -23.59
N ASP A 175 14.05 -0.23 -24.55
CA ASP A 175 14.40 1.19 -24.52
C ASP A 175 13.31 1.97 -25.25
N THR A 176 12.68 2.94 -24.58
CA THR A 176 11.56 3.70 -25.15
C THR A 176 11.61 5.16 -24.71
N GLU A 177 10.97 6.03 -25.48
CA GLU A 177 10.75 7.41 -25.11
C GLU A 177 9.32 7.63 -24.68
N ILE A 178 9.14 8.33 -23.57
CA ILE A 178 7.83 8.76 -23.09
C ILE A 178 7.73 10.27 -23.16
N GLU A 179 6.56 10.78 -23.48
CA GLU A 179 6.26 12.21 -23.45
C GLU A 179 5.36 12.49 -22.24
N ILE A 180 5.86 13.28 -21.30
CA ILE A 180 5.09 13.69 -20.16
C ILE A 180 4.87 15.20 -20.16
N PRO A 181 3.65 15.67 -19.89
CA PRO A 181 3.41 17.07 -19.61
C PRO A 181 3.97 17.42 -18.24
N ARG A 182 4.87 18.37 -18.15
CA ARG A 182 5.36 18.90 -16.88
C ARG A 182 5.48 20.40 -16.94
N GLU A 183 5.46 21.03 -15.78
CA GLU A 183 5.83 22.43 -15.68
C GLU A 183 7.33 22.58 -15.89
N GLU A 184 7.74 23.57 -16.66
CA GLU A 184 9.13 24.00 -16.81
C GLU A 184 9.23 25.49 -16.61
N ASP A 185 10.43 25.96 -16.22
CA ASP A 185 10.68 27.39 -16.14
C ASP A 185 10.44 28.05 -17.49
N CYS A 186 9.72 29.14 -17.50
CA CYS A 186 9.44 29.88 -18.71
C CYS A 186 10.73 30.37 -19.36
N ASP A 187 10.98 29.97 -20.61
CA ASP A 187 12.21 30.35 -21.35
C ASP A 187 12.39 31.85 -21.47
N THR A 188 11.30 32.62 -21.56
CA THR A 188 11.29 34.06 -21.74
C THR A 188 11.72 34.78 -20.47
N CYS A 189 11.24 34.38 -19.31
CA CYS A 189 11.52 35.08 -18.05
C CYS A 189 12.41 34.25 -17.09
N LYS A 190 12.79 33.04 -17.46
CA LYS A 190 13.65 32.14 -16.66
C LYS A 190 13.17 31.99 -15.22
N GLY A 191 11.87 31.73 -15.06
CA GLY A 191 11.25 31.51 -13.76
C GLY A 191 10.88 32.77 -12.97
N SER A 192 11.26 33.95 -13.40
CA SER A 192 11.00 35.20 -12.66
C SER A 192 9.55 35.70 -12.71
N GLY A 193 8.76 35.26 -13.70
CA GLY A 193 7.41 35.74 -13.95
C GLY A 193 7.35 37.19 -14.52
N ALA A 194 8.47 37.93 -14.54
CA ALA A 194 8.53 39.30 -15.01
C ALA A 194 8.89 39.36 -16.51
N LYS A 195 8.42 40.40 -17.19
CA LYS A 195 8.83 40.68 -18.56
C LYS A 195 10.34 40.91 -18.60
N PRO A 196 11.10 40.39 -19.60
CA PRO A 196 12.52 40.62 -19.73
C PRO A 196 12.86 42.11 -19.65
N GLY A 197 13.86 42.47 -18.84
CA GLY A 197 14.25 43.84 -18.57
C GLY A 197 13.48 44.52 -17.43
N THR A 198 12.48 43.92 -16.85
CA THR A 198 11.75 44.44 -15.67
C THR A 198 12.29 43.78 -14.40
N LYS A 199 12.60 44.60 -13.39
CA LYS A 199 13.02 44.08 -12.08
C LYS A 199 11.80 43.63 -11.26
N VAL A 200 11.94 42.52 -10.58
CA VAL A 200 10.99 42.05 -9.58
C VAL A 200 11.27 42.79 -8.28
N GLU A 201 10.26 43.41 -7.70
CA GLU A 201 10.36 44.19 -6.47
C GLU A 201 9.86 43.38 -5.26
N ASN A 202 10.47 43.59 -4.10
CA ASN A 202 9.95 43.06 -2.88
C ASN A 202 8.65 43.74 -2.48
N CYS A 203 7.66 42.99 -2.03
CA CYS A 203 6.40 43.57 -1.56
C CYS A 203 6.65 44.53 -0.37
N SER A 204 6.25 45.77 -0.50
CA SER A 204 6.42 46.81 0.54
C SER A 204 5.59 46.51 1.81
N HIS A 205 4.47 45.78 1.68
CA HIS A 205 3.60 45.47 2.82
C HIS A 205 4.13 44.33 3.71
N CYS A 206 4.75 43.31 3.13
CA CYS A 206 5.31 42.19 3.88
C CYS A 206 6.82 42.12 3.86
N HIS A 207 7.49 43.11 3.26
CA HIS A 207 8.95 43.18 3.15
C HIS A 207 9.60 41.90 2.59
N GLY A 208 8.93 41.25 1.62
CA GLY A 208 9.41 40.03 0.97
C GLY A 208 9.03 38.73 1.66
N THR A 209 8.41 38.73 2.85
CA THR A 209 8.07 37.52 3.59
C THR A 209 6.85 36.76 3.06
N GLY A 210 6.02 37.41 2.24
CA GLY A 210 4.77 36.84 1.74
C GLY A 210 3.66 36.75 2.78
N GLN A 211 3.94 36.98 4.07
CA GLN A 211 3.00 36.81 5.17
C GLN A 211 2.92 38.08 6.02
N LEU A 212 1.75 38.34 6.58
CA LEU A 212 1.51 39.40 7.56
C LEU A 212 1.18 38.78 8.91
N ASN A 213 1.83 39.24 9.96
CA ASN A 213 1.52 38.87 11.33
C ASN A 213 0.38 39.79 11.82
N VAL A 214 -0.78 39.19 12.09
CA VAL A 214 -1.92 39.91 12.66
C VAL A 214 -2.00 39.55 14.14
N GLU A 215 -1.69 40.50 15.01
CA GLU A 215 -1.83 40.34 16.45
C GLU A 215 -3.31 40.52 16.84
N GLN A 216 -3.87 39.56 17.51
CA GLN A 216 -5.21 39.65 18.11
C GLN A 216 -5.08 39.49 19.62
N ASN A 217 -5.56 40.49 20.35
CA ASN A 217 -5.67 40.41 21.79
C ASN A 217 -6.94 39.63 22.14
N THR A 218 -6.77 38.48 22.74
CA THR A 218 -7.88 37.66 23.27
C THR A 218 -7.88 37.72 24.77
N ALA A 219 -8.99 37.28 25.41
CA ALA A 219 -9.09 37.20 26.87
C ALA A 219 -8.02 36.29 27.49
N PHE A 220 -7.36 35.43 26.70
CA PHE A 220 -6.33 34.48 27.12
C PHE A 220 -4.90 34.89 26.73
N GLY A 221 -4.69 36.10 26.18
CA GLY A 221 -3.38 36.60 25.78
C GLY A 221 -3.31 37.06 24.33
N ARG A 222 -2.10 37.49 23.91
CA ARG A 222 -1.84 37.88 22.52
C ARG A 222 -1.65 36.64 21.64
N ILE A 223 -2.51 36.49 20.64
CA ILE A 223 -2.36 35.46 19.60
C ILE A 223 -1.85 36.16 18.33
N VAL A 224 -0.74 35.66 17.80
CA VAL A 224 -0.18 36.14 16.52
C VAL A 224 -0.62 35.18 15.41
N ASN A 225 -1.59 35.60 14.62
CA ASN A 225 -2.06 34.85 13.45
C ASN A 225 -1.27 35.31 12.22
N ARG A 226 -0.72 34.32 11.47
CA ARG A 226 -0.06 34.57 10.21
C ARG A 226 -1.05 34.40 9.06
N ARG A 227 -1.18 35.41 8.24
CA ARG A 227 -2.03 35.39 7.04
C ARG A 227 -1.20 35.69 5.81
N ALA A 228 -1.56 35.10 4.67
CA ALA A 228 -0.96 35.47 3.39
C ALA A 228 -1.13 37.00 3.15
N CYS A 229 -0.08 37.64 2.70
CA CYS A 229 -0.15 39.04 2.39
C CYS A 229 -1.11 39.29 1.22
N HIS A 230 -2.17 40.04 1.44
CA HIS A 230 -3.18 40.32 0.43
C HIS A 230 -2.65 41.11 -0.78
N HIS A 231 -1.59 41.89 -0.61
CA HIS A 231 -0.99 42.72 -1.66
C HIS A 231 -0.17 41.89 -2.67
N CYS A 232 0.62 40.93 -2.20
CA CYS A 232 1.43 40.04 -3.05
C CYS A 232 0.85 38.61 -3.13
N GLN A 233 -0.31 38.33 -2.54
CA GLN A 233 -0.98 37.03 -2.50
C GLN A 233 -0.07 35.88 -2.01
N GLY A 234 0.84 36.21 -1.08
CA GLY A 234 1.72 35.19 -0.48
C GLY A 234 3.09 35.05 -1.17
N THR A 235 3.30 35.66 -2.34
CA THR A 235 4.57 35.52 -3.10
C THR A 235 5.74 36.29 -2.51
N GLY A 236 5.46 37.28 -1.69
CA GLY A 236 6.51 38.21 -1.18
C GLY A 236 7.05 39.18 -2.22
N LYS A 237 6.73 39.04 -3.49
CA LYS A 237 7.25 39.78 -4.62
C LYS A 237 6.12 40.46 -5.39
N ILE A 238 6.42 41.60 -6.00
CA ILE A 238 5.53 42.35 -6.88
C ILE A 238 6.15 42.38 -8.26
N ILE A 239 5.38 41.99 -9.27
CA ILE A 239 5.80 42.01 -10.67
C ILE A 239 4.99 43.10 -11.38
N PRO A 240 5.57 44.30 -11.59
CA PRO A 240 4.86 45.39 -12.24
C PRO A 240 4.43 45.05 -13.68
N ASN A 241 5.33 44.42 -14.45
CA ASN A 241 5.07 43.99 -15.81
C ASN A 241 5.19 42.46 -15.88
N LYS A 242 4.06 41.77 -16.04
CA LYS A 242 4.03 40.33 -16.15
C LYS A 242 4.60 39.82 -17.47
N CYS A 243 5.27 38.69 -17.46
CA CYS A 243 5.73 38.01 -18.66
C CYS A 243 4.54 37.58 -19.52
N SER A 244 4.58 37.93 -20.81
CA SER A 244 3.49 37.62 -21.74
C SER A 244 3.35 36.13 -22.04
N THR A 245 4.41 35.36 -21.87
CA THR A 245 4.42 33.92 -22.16
C THR A 245 3.82 33.08 -21.03
N CYS A 246 4.13 33.40 -19.78
CA CYS A 246 3.65 32.65 -18.62
C CYS A 246 2.58 33.39 -17.78
N GLY A 247 2.16 34.62 -18.18
CA GLY A 247 1.16 35.38 -17.45
C GLY A 247 1.58 35.88 -16.07
N GLY A 248 2.82 35.67 -15.67
CA GLY A 248 3.38 36.07 -14.36
C GLY A 248 3.74 34.88 -13.47
N ASP A 249 3.38 33.63 -13.83
CA ASP A 249 3.60 32.43 -12.99
C ASP A 249 5.06 31.97 -12.98
N GLY A 250 5.84 32.41 -13.99
CA GLY A 250 7.23 31.98 -14.14
C GLY A 250 7.41 30.61 -14.74
N LYS A 251 6.35 29.82 -14.86
CA LYS A 251 6.33 28.42 -15.35
C LYS A 251 5.40 28.27 -16.54
N VAL A 252 5.69 27.30 -17.40
CA VAL A 252 4.87 26.94 -18.55
C VAL A 252 4.79 25.43 -18.66
N GLN A 253 3.64 24.90 -19.04
CA GLN A 253 3.49 23.48 -19.32
C GLN A 253 4.15 23.13 -20.66
N LYS A 254 5.09 22.20 -20.63
CA LYS A 254 5.76 21.65 -21.82
C LYS A 254 5.69 20.14 -21.80
N ARG A 255 5.62 19.54 -22.99
CA ARG A 255 5.78 18.10 -23.15
C ARG A 255 7.27 17.79 -23.29
N LYS A 256 7.82 17.06 -22.33
CA LYS A 256 9.21 16.64 -22.35
C LYS A 256 9.32 15.19 -22.76
N LYS A 257 10.22 14.89 -23.69
CA LYS A 257 10.60 13.54 -24.07
C LYS A 257 11.66 13.04 -23.09
N ILE A 258 11.41 11.89 -22.49
CA ILE A 258 12.31 11.26 -21.52
C ILE A 258 12.58 9.85 -22.01
N GLN A 259 13.86 9.51 -22.13
CA GLN A 259 14.26 8.15 -22.43
C GLN A 259 14.15 7.30 -21.17
N VAL A 260 13.43 6.19 -21.28
CA VAL A 260 13.23 5.21 -20.21
C VAL A 260 13.74 3.89 -20.67
N LYS A 261 14.69 3.34 -19.94
CA LYS A 261 15.20 1.99 -20.15
C LYS A 261 14.47 1.03 -19.24
N VAL A 262 13.58 0.24 -19.80
CA VAL A 262 12.85 -0.81 -19.10
C VAL A 262 13.80 -2.00 -18.90
N PRO A 263 14.09 -2.42 -17.66
CA PRO A 263 14.94 -3.58 -17.43
C PRO A 263 14.22 -4.86 -17.82
N ALA A 264 15.00 -5.84 -18.32
CA ALA A 264 14.48 -7.17 -18.61
C ALA A 264 13.99 -7.86 -17.33
N GLY A 265 12.87 -8.56 -17.43
CA GLY A 265 12.31 -9.29 -16.30
C GLY A 265 11.44 -8.46 -15.38
N ILE A 266 11.06 -7.25 -15.77
CA ILE A 266 10.20 -6.40 -14.95
C ILE A 266 8.83 -7.05 -14.74
N ASP A 267 8.26 -6.89 -13.56
CA ASP A 267 6.98 -7.47 -13.17
C ASP A 267 5.87 -6.43 -13.18
N ASP A 268 4.60 -6.90 -13.16
CA ASP A 268 3.44 -6.03 -13.09
C ASP A 268 3.45 -5.22 -11.77
N GLY A 269 3.11 -3.94 -11.85
CA GLY A 269 3.09 -3.03 -10.71
C GLY A 269 4.47 -2.56 -10.22
N GLN A 270 5.58 -3.01 -10.81
CA GLN A 270 6.90 -2.51 -10.45
C GLN A 270 7.11 -1.07 -10.91
N GLN A 271 7.95 -0.35 -10.16
CA GLN A 271 8.22 1.07 -10.38
C GLN A 271 9.70 1.30 -10.68
N LEU A 272 9.94 2.14 -11.71
CA LEU A 272 11.26 2.65 -12.03
C LEU A 272 11.33 4.13 -11.67
N ARG A 273 12.28 4.51 -10.79
CA ARG A 273 12.55 5.90 -10.45
C ARG A 273 13.55 6.50 -11.43
N VAL A 274 13.16 7.59 -12.09
CA VAL A 274 14.03 8.40 -12.96
C VAL A 274 14.28 9.72 -12.26
N THR A 275 15.47 9.88 -11.71
CA THR A 275 15.83 10.99 -10.84
C THR A 275 15.81 12.34 -11.58
N GLY A 276 15.24 13.38 -10.95
CA GLY A 276 15.23 14.74 -11.47
C GLY A 276 14.34 14.96 -12.68
N GLN A 277 13.44 14.04 -13.02
CA GLN A 277 12.50 14.16 -14.14
C GLN A 277 11.06 14.49 -13.69
N GLY A 278 10.85 14.83 -12.41
CA GLY A 278 9.60 15.37 -11.89
C GLY A 278 9.41 16.86 -12.18
N GLU A 279 8.52 17.50 -11.43
CA GLU A 279 8.27 18.95 -11.51
C GLU A 279 9.50 19.76 -11.08
N PRO A 280 9.74 20.94 -11.66
CA PRO A 280 10.84 21.82 -11.24
C PRO A 280 10.62 22.29 -9.80
N GLY A 281 11.73 22.41 -9.07
CA GLY A 281 11.72 22.93 -7.71
C GLY A 281 11.23 24.37 -7.60
N ILE A 282 10.88 24.76 -6.38
CA ILE A 282 10.43 26.10 -6.05
C ILE A 282 11.60 26.85 -5.39
N ASN A 283 11.74 28.14 -5.69
CA ASN A 283 12.80 29.03 -5.16
C ASN A 283 14.23 28.48 -5.36
N GLY A 284 14.52 27.87 -6.52
CA GLY A 284 15.82 27.27 -6.81
C GLY A 284 16.07 25.91 -6.16
N GLY A 285 15.05 25.24 -5.68
CA GLY A 285 15.13 23.87 -5.19
C GLY A 285 15.38 22.85 -6.32
N PRO A 286 15.80 21.62 -5.99
CA PRO A 286 15.97 20.57 -6.99
C PRO A 286 14.62 20.14 -7.58
N ALA A 287 14.64 19.61 -8.80
CA ALA A 287 13.45 18.99 -9.39
C ALA A 287 13.05 17.74 -8.59
N GLY A 288 11.78 17.36 -8.66
CA GLY A 288 11.28 16.09 -8.19
C GLY A 288 11.72 14.93 -9.08
N ASP A 289 11.26 13.75 -8.78
CA ASP A 289 11.57 12.53 -9.53
C ASP A 289 10.35 12.06 -10.33
N LEU A 290 10.61 11.25 -11.36
CA LEU A 290 9.57 10.58 -12.11
C LEU A 290 9.55 9.11 -11.74
N TYR A 291 8.39 8.63 -11.31
CA TYR A 291 8.11 7.22 -11.07
C TYR A 291 7.33 6.64 -12.24
N VAL A 292 7.97 5.74 -12.99
CA VAL A 292 7.31 5.01 -14.06
C VAL A 292 6.81 3.69 -13.50
N VAL A 293 5.48 3.52 -13.43
CA VAL A 293 4.82 2.30 -12.99
C VAL A 293 4.52 1.46 -14.21
N PHE A 294 4.97 0.21 -14.21
CA PHE A 294 4.76 -0.70 -15.33
C PHE A 294 3.50 -1.53 -15.10
N HIS A 295 2.69 -1.61 -16.14
CA HIS A 295 1.55 -2.52 -16.19
C HIS A 295 1.77 -3.52 -17.33
N VAL A 296 1.92 -4.82 -16.99
CA VAL A 296 2.17 -5.87 -17.95
C VAL A 296 0.84 -6.48 -18.40
N ARG A 297 0.59 -6.51 -19.71
CA ARG A 297 -0.60 -7.16 -20.25
C ARG A 297 -0.49 -8.67 -20.09
N SER A 298 -1.62 -9.32 -19.77
CA SER A 298 -1.71 -10.77 -19.79
C SER A 298 -1.40 -11.30 -21.20
N HIS A 299 -0.71 -12.43 -21.26
CA HIS A 299 -0.41 -13.11 -22.52
C HIS A 299 -1.45 -14.21 -22.79
N GLU A 300 -1.68 -14.53 -24.05
CA GLU A 300 -2.68 -15.52 -24.47
C GLU A 300 -2.32 -16.96 -24.06
N PHE A 301 -1.01 -17.29 -24.05
CA PHE A 301 -0.50 -18.64 -23.82
C PHE A 301 0.36 -18.77 -22.57
N PHE A 302 0.87 -17.67 -22.05
CA PHE A 302 1.82 -17.69 -20.93
C PHE A 302 1.22 -17.04 -19.70
N GLU A 303 1.36 -17.72 -18.58
CA GLU A 303 1.14 -17.16 -17.25
C GLU A 303 2.50 -17.04 -16.56
N ARG A 304 2.71 -15.97 -15.83
CA ARG A 304 3.95 -15.70 -15.12
C ARG A 304 3.75 -15.81 -13.61
N ASP A 305 4.68 -16.48 -12.95
CA ASP A 305 4.78 -16.54 -11.49
C ASP A 305 6.23 -16.29 -11.09
N GLY A 306 6.52 -15.06 -10.66
CA GLY A 306 7.89 -14.61 -10.42
C GLY A 306 8.75 -14.62 -11.68
N ASP A 307 9.83 -15.41 -11.71
CA ASP A 307 10.71 -15.58 -12.86
C ASP A 307 10.29 -16.76 -13.75
N ASP A 308 9.40 -17.63 -13.26
CA ASP A 308 8.95 -18.81 -13.99
C ASP A 308 7.73 -18.51 -14.86
N ILE A 309 7.57 -19.31 -15.93
CA ILE A 309 6.47 -19.19 -16.88
C ILE A 309 5.73 -20.53 -16.94
N TYR A 310 4.41 -20.44 -17.01
CA TYR A 310 3.52 -21.57 -17.18
C TYR A 310 2.83 -21.49 -18.53
N CYS A 311 2.70 -22.61 -19.22
CA CYS A 311 1.87 -22.72 -20.41
C CYS A 311 1.14 -24.06 -20.45
N GLU A 312 -0.10 -24.04 -20.90
CA GLU A 312 -0.87 -25.26 -21.15
C GLU A 312 -0.70 -25.71 -22.57
N MET A 313 -0.35 -27.00 -22.77
CA MET A 313 -0.15 -27.57 -24.07
C MET A 313 -1.13 -28.71 -24.33
N PRO A 314 -2.08 -28.54 -25.26
CA PRO A 314 -3.00 -29.60 -25.64
C PRO A 314 -2.28 -30.71 -26.41
N VAL A 315 -2.45 -31.94 -25.97
CA VAL A 315 -1.88 -33.12 -26.55
C VAL A 315 -3.00 -34.13 -26.85
N THR A 316 -2.95 -34.79 -27.99
CA THR A 316 -3.94 -35.80 -28.31
C THR A 316 -3.80 -37.03 -27.42
N PHE A 317 -4.88 -37.76 -27.21
CA PHE A 317 -4.86 -39.01 -26.48
C PHE A 317 -3.83 -40.00 -27.01
N THR A 318 -3.69 -40.11 -28.34
CA THR A 318 -2.72 -41.02 -29.00
C THR A 318 -1.28 -40.64 -28.73
N GLN A 319 -0.96 -39.35 -28.77
CA GLN A 319 0.38 -38.82 -28.42
C GLN A 319 0.72 -39.04 -26.95
N ALA A 320 -0.25 -38.85 -26.07
CA ALA A 320 -0.05 -39.09 -24.64
C ALA A 320 0.14 -40.59 -24.32
N ALA A 321 -0.61 -41.45 -24.99
CA ALA A 321 -0.55 -42.91 -24.77
C ALA A 321 0.73 -43.53 -25.32
N LEU A 322 1.12 -43.19 -26.57
CA LEU A 322 2.26 -43.79 -27.25
C LEU A 322 3.58 -43.06 -26.98
N GLY A 323 3.50 -41.83 -26.51
CA GLY A 323 4.62 -40.91 -26.47
C GLY A 323 4.85 -40.23 -27.81
N ASP A 324 5.32 -39.01 -27.81
CA ASP A 324 5.59 -38.23 -29.03
C ASP A 324 6.58 -37.09 -28.73
N GLU A 325 7.06 -36.47 -29.77
CA GLU A 325 7.87 -35.26 -29.71
C GLU A 325 7.05 -34.08 -30.21
N ILE A 326 6.72 -33.11 -29.34
CA ILE A 326 5.90 -31.95 -29.66
C ILE A 326 6.73 -30.67 -29.66
N GLU A 327 6.34 -29.69 -30.49
CA GLU A 327 6.91 -28.35 -30.47
C GLU A 327 6.14 -27.47 -29.44
N VAL A 328 6.87 -26.95 -28.49
CA VAL A 328 6.32 -26.07 -27.44
C VAL A 328 6.82 -24.65 -27.70
N PRO A 329 5.95 -23.65 -27.72
CA PRO A 329 6.35 -22.25 -27.78
C PRO A 329 7.06 -21.85 -26.50
N THR A 330 8.13 -21.09 -26.62
CA THR A 330 8.85 -20.46 -25.51
C THR A 330 9.08 -19.00 -25.84
N LEU A 331 9.48 -18.18 -24.88
CA LEU A 331 9.87 -16.79 -25.12
C LEU A 331 11.00 -16.65 -26.15
N HIS A 332 11.85 -17.66 -26.27
CA HIS A 332 13.01 -17.65 -27.17
C HIS A 332 12.78 -18.45 -28.46
N GLY A 333 11.53 -18.68 -28.83
CA GLY A 333 11.18 -19.49 -30.00
C GLY A 333 10.64 -20.88 -29.60
N LYS A 334 10.56 -21.80 -30.56
CA LYS A 334 9.99 -23.14 -30.34
C LYS A 334 11.06 -24.12 -29.86
N VAL A 335 10.71 -24.97 -28.94
CA VAL A 335 11.56 -26.04 -28.38
C VAL A 335 10.84 -27.37 -28.54
N LYS A 336 11.55 -28.42 -28.92
CA LYS A 336 11.03 -29.78 -28.95
C LYS A 336 10.99 -30.37 -27.54
N LEU A 337 9.82 -30.83 -27.14
CA LEU A 337 9.58 -31.53 -25.88
C LEU A 337 9.20 -32.96 -26.15
N LYS A 338 9.95 -33.90 -25.59
CA LYS A 338 9.65 -35.34 -25.66
C LYS A 338 8.64 -35.70 -24.56
N ILE A 339 7.49 -36.21 -24.96
CA ILE A 339 6.45 -36.69 -24.08
C ILE A 339 6.62 -38.20 -23.94
N PRO A 340 6.83 -38.73 -22.71
CA PRO A 340 6.90 -40.17 -22.49
C PRO A 340 5.54 -40.84 -22.73
N ALA A 341 5.57 -42.13 -23.15
CA ALA A 341 4.35 -42.91 -23.25
C ALA A 341 3.64 -43.05 -21.89
N GLY A 342 2.30 -42.96 -21.89
CA GLY A 342 1.50 -43.03 -20.69
C GLY A 342 1.41 -41.72 -19.91
N THR A 343 1.78 -40.60 -20.52
CA THR A 343 1.66 -39.26 -19.88
C THR A 343 0.19 -38.91 -19.58
N GLN A 344 -0.10 -38.54 -18.34
CA GLN A 344 -1.42 -38.16 -17.89
C GLN A 344 -1.66 -36.65 -18.03
N THR A 345 -2.93 -36.26 -18.06
CA THR A 345 -3.30 -34.84 -18.02
C THR A 345 -2.77 -34.17 -16.76
N SER A 346 -2.48 -32.87 -16.83
CA SER A 346 -1.85 -32.07 -15.75
C SER A 346 -0.41 -32.47 -15.39
N THR A 347 0.23 -33.35 -16.16
CA THR A 347 1.67 -33.63 -16.01
C THR A 347 2.47 -32.39 -16.38
N ARG A 348 3.43 -32.01 -15.53
CA ARG A 348 4.30 -30.84 -15.72
C ARG A 348 5.66 -31.24 -16.22
N PHE A 349 6.10 -30.62 -17.30
CA PHE A 349 7.45 -30.72 -17.83
C PHE A 349 8.17 -29.39 -17.63
N ARG A 350 9.40 -29.44 -17.12
CA ARG A 350 10.21 -28.25 -16.87
C ARG A 350 11.23 -28.06 -17.99
N LEU A 351 11.19 -26.92 -18.65
CA LEU A 351 12.20 -26.46 -19.61
C LEU A 351 13.14 -25.49 -18.90
N LYS A 352 14.31 -25.97 -18.51
CA LYS A 352 15.27 -25.23 -17.71
C LYS A 352 15.77 -23.98 -18.46
N GLY A 353 15.79 -22.83 -17.77
CA GLY A 353 16.30 -21.57 -18.30
C GLY A 353 15.50 -21.04 -19.48
N LYS A 354 14.17 -21.31 -19.55
CA LYS A 354 13.25 -20.79 -20.58
C LYS A 354 12.20 -19.83 -20.01
N GLY A 355 12.32 -19.46 -18.73
CA GLY A 355 11.51 -18.46 -18.09
C GLY A 355 11.97 -17.03 -18.35
N VAL A 356 11.59 -16.11 -17.50
CA VAL A 356 11.94 -14.68 -17.56
C VAL A 356 13.29 -14.46 -16.87
N PRO A 357 14.15 -13.57 -17.38
CA PRO A 357 15.37 -13.18 -16.65
C PRO A 357 15.00 -12.43 -15.37
N ASN A 358 15.81 -12.62 -14.33
CA ASN A 358 15.60 -11.91 -13.08
C ASN A 358 16.00 -10.44 -13.22
N VAL A 359 15.15 -9.52 -12.77
CA VAL A 359 15.38 -8.06 -12.82
C VAL A 359 16.69 -7.64 -12.13
N ARG A 360 17.13 -8.37 -11.10
CA ARG A 360 18.37 -8.10 -10.39
C ARG A 360 19.63 -8.61 -11.13
N GLY A 361 19.46 -9.19 -12.33
CA GLY A 361 20.55 -9.64 -13.18
C GLY A 361 21.16 -11.00 -12.80
N TYR A 362 20.56 -11.73 -11.87
CA TYR A 362 21.07 -13.04 -11.45
C TYR A 362 20.09 -14.16 -11.84
N GLY A 363 20.43 -14.88 -12.90
CA GLY A 363 19.69 -16.06 -13.31
C GLY A 363 18.49 -15.78 -14.22
N GLN A 364 17.88 -16.86 -14.62
CA GLN A 364 16.67 -16.91 -15.46
C GLN A 364 15.78 -18.02 -14.92
N GLY A 365 14.47 -17.78 -14.86
CA GLY A 365 13.48 -18.76 -14.47
C GLY A 365 13.35 -19.91 -15.47
N ASP A 366 12.50 -20.85 -15.15
CA ASP A 366 12.19 -22.01 -15.94
C ASP A 366 10.81 -21.87 -16.60
N GLN A 367 10.57 -22.60 -17.69
CA GLN A 367 9.22 -22.70 -18.24
C GLN A 367 8.61 -24.05 -17.85
N HIS A 368 7.42 -24.01 -17.29
CA HIS A 368 6.62 -25.16 -16.91
C HIS A 368 5.53 -25.41 -17.94
N VAL A 369 5.61 -26.54 -18.62
CA VAL A 369 4.64 -26.97 -19.63
C VAL A 369 3.66 -27.95 -18.96
N VAL A 370 2.41 -27.57 -18.84
CA VAL A 370 1.35 -28.42 -18.32
C VAL A 370 0.64 -29.10 -19.49
N VAL A 371 0.73 -30.41 -19.56
CA VAL A 371 0.08 -31.19 -20.63
C VAL A 371 -1.41 -31.34 -20.33
N LEU A 372 -2.24 -30.96 -21.30
CA LEU A 372 -3.68 -31.19 -21.28
C LEU A 372 -4.05 -32.25 -22.34
N VAL A 373 -4.42 -33.43 -21.88
CA VAL A 373 -4.84 -34.51 -22.81
C VAL A 373 -6.23 -34.22 -23.34
N VAL A 374 -6.35 -34.03 -24.64
CA VAL A 374 -7.60 -33.70 -25.32
C VAL A 374 -8.13 -34.93 -26.05
N THR A 375 -9.39 -35.31 -25.73
CA THR A 375 -10.12 -36.35 -26.44
C THR A 375 -10.78 -35.78 -27.69
N PRO A 376 -10.69 -36.51 -28.87
CA PRO A 376 -11.27 -36.03 -30.11
C PRO A 376 -12.83 -36.02 -30.01
N LYS A 377 -13.44 -34.88 -30.32
CA LYS A 377 -14.91 -34.71 -30.30
C LYS A 377 -15.60 -35.31 -31.52
N LYS A 378 -14.90 -35.35 -32.67
CA LYS A 378 -15.44 -35.89 -33.94
C LYS A 378 -14.56 -37.05 -34.39
N LEU A 379 -15.13 -38.22 -34.51
CA LEU A 379 -14.47 -39.46 -34.94
C LEU A 379 -15.14 -39.95 -36.20
N THR A 380 -14.35 -40.47 -37.17
CA THR A 380 -14.83 -41.25 -38.31
C THR A 380 -15.24 -42.62 -37.83
N GLU A 381 -16.11 -43.33 -38.57
CA GLU A 381 -16.53 -44.69 -38.21
C GLU A 381 -15.34 -45.65 -38.02
N LYS A 382 -14.37 -45.61 -38.92
CA LYS A 382 -13.15 -46.39 -38.79
C LYS A 382 -12.35 -46.11 -37.51
N GLN A 383 -12.29 -44.86 -37.05
CA GLN A 383 -11.66 -44.51 -35.75
C GLN A 383 -12.45 -45.02 -34.55
N LYS A 384 -13.78 -45.01 -34.66
CA LYS A 384 -14.64 -45.58 -33.60
C LYS A 384 -14.45 -47.09 -33.48
N ASP A 385 -14.34 -47.79 -34.62
CA ASP A 385 -14.13 -49.23 -34.64
C ASP A 385 -12.76 -49.60 -34.04
N LEU A 386 -11.68 -48.88 -34.40
CA LEU A 386 -10.36 -49.07 -33.78
C LEU A 386 -10.35 -48.80 -32.29
N LEU A 387 -11.10 -47.80 -31.80
CA LEU A 387 -11.20 -47.54 -30.36
C LEU A 387 -12.03 -48.57 -29.61
N ARG A 388 -13.05 -49.18 -30.28
CA ARG A 388 -13.80 -50.32 -29.73
C ARG A 388 -12.91 -51.55 -29.61
N GLU A 389 -12.18 -51.88 -30.70
CA GLU A 389 -11.20 -52.97 -30.71
C GLU A 389 -10.13 -52.78 -29.60
N PHE A 390 -9.62 -51.58 -29.44
CA PHE A 390 -8.69 -51.27 -28.37
C PHE A 390 -9.32 -51.50 -26.97
N SER A 391 -10.59 -51.12 -26.78
CA SER A 391 -11.31 -51.33 -25.53
C SER A 391 -11.54 -52.84 -25.24
N ASP A 392 -11.85 -53.63 -26.29
CA ASP A 392 -12.07 -55.06 -26.18
C ASP A 392 -10.78 -55.81 -25.82
N ILE A 393 -9.64 -55.41 -26.42
CA ILE A 393 -8.32 -56.01 -26.14
C ILE A 393 -7.83 -55.60 -24.73
N SER A 394 -8.12 -54.39 -24.30
CA SER A 394 -7.67 -53.87 -22.98
C SER A 394 -8.46 -54.47 -21.82
N GLY A 395 -9.54 -55.25 -22.08
CA GLY A 395 -10.45 -55.70 -21.06
C GLY A 395 -11.09 -54.53 -20.31
N GLN A 396 -12.40 -54.39 -20.29
CA GLN A 396 -13.08 -53.28 -19.60
C GLN A 396 -12.67 -53.18 -18.14
N GLY A 397 -11.52 -52.60 -17.87
CA GLY A 397 -11.07 -52.37 -16.51
C GLY A 397 -10.16 -51.16 -16.52
N VAL A 398 -10.60 -50.03 -16.03
CA VAL A 398 -9.73 -49.14 -15.30
C VAL A 398 -9.05 -50.07 -14.29
N ASP A 399 -7.73 -50.25 -14.41
CA ASP A 399 -6.93 -51.19 -13.61
C ASP A 399 -7.43 -51.29 -12.16
N GLU A 400 -7.67 -52.54 -11.71
CA GLU A 400 -8.12 -52.87 -10.35
C GLU A 400 -7.18 -52.38 -9.25
N GLN A 401 -6.03 -51.77 -9.63
CA GLN A 401 -5.10 -51.16 -8.69
C GLN A 401 -5.53 -49.75 -8.20
N ASP A 402 -6.52 -49.12 -8.84
CA ASP A 402 -7.11 -47.85 -8.37
C ASP A 402 -8.51 -48.06 -7.72
N ASP A 403 -8.76 -49.28 -7.19
CA ASP A 403 -9.98 -49.64 -6.46
C ASP A 403 -10.32 -48.73 -5.26
N GLY A 404 -9.43 -47.89 -4.84
CA GLY A 404 -9.64 -47.00 -3.69
C GLY A 404 -10.62 -45.86 -3.94
N PHE A 405 -10.66 -45.27 -5.13
CA PHE A 405 -11.45 -44.05 -5.39
C PHE A 405 -12.83 -44.38 -5.96
N PHE A 406 -12.91 -45.17 -7.03
CA PHE A 406 -14.19 -45.50 -7.66
C PHE A 406 -15.06 -46.45 -6.80
N SER A 407 -14.48 -47.29 -5.99
CA SER A 407 -15.22 -48.10 -5.04
C SER A 407 -15.81 -47.26 -3.90
N LYS A 408 -15.09 -46.22 -3.43
CA LYS A 408 -15.61 -45.24 -2.46
C LYS A 408 -16.73 -44.38 -3.04
N VAL A 409 -16.61 -43.92 -4.29
CA VAL A 409 -17.66 -43.20 -4.99
C VAL A 409 -18.89 -44.08 -5.21
N LYS A 410 -18.72 -45.32 -5.65
CA LYS A 410 -19.84 -46.27 -5.85
C LYS A 410 -20.58 -46.64 -4.55
N ARG A 411 -19.86 -46.73 -3.42
CA ARG A 411 -20.50 -46.91 -2.08
C ARG A 411 -21.27 -45.66 -1.67
N ALA A 412 -20.72 -44.48 -1.84
CA ALA A 412 -21.38 -43.23 -1.46
C ALA A 412 -22.69 -42.96 -2.23
N PHE A 413 -22.86 -43.52 -3.44
CA PHE A 413 -24.10 -43.44 -4.23
C PHE A 413 -25.04 -44.60 -4.02
N LYS A 414 -24.65 -45.68 -3.33
CA LYS A 414 -25.53 -46.86 -3.09
C LYS A 414 -26.27 -46.79 -1.75
N ASP A 415 -25.82 -45.91 -0.84
CA ASP A 415 -26.40 -45.71 0.50
C ASP A 415 -27.33 -44.49 0.59
N ARG A 416 -27.91 -44.08 -0.55
CA ARG A 416 -28.94 -43.05 -0.61
C ARG A 416 -30.27 -43.61 -1.12
#